data_571411e1f9d98fc2d9ad250be6d2bf45
#
_entry.id   571411e1f9d98fc2d9ad250be6d2bf45
#
_cell.length_a   1.000
_cell.length_b   1.000
_cell.length_c   1.000
_cell.angle_alpha   90.00
_cell.angle_beta   90.00
_cell.angle_gamma   90.00
#
_symmetry.space_group_name_H-M   'P 1'
#
loop_
_entity.id
_entity.type
_entity.pdbx_description
1 polymer ?
#
loop_
_entity_poly.entity_id
_entity_poly.type
_entity_poly.pdbx_seq_one_letter_code
_entity_poly.pdbx_strand_id
1 'polypeptide(L)'
;LNVYVQKGLYEGVFGKESTLKTSAQPMAKVTRDELEPGLVGSFFNNVECMGKPFLTKVENGLISFTYNDETKKPYRSPFGIKWEGYLSITQKGMYKFATKSDDGSFIYIDGNMVVDNGDLHAMRYISGVVFLDEGFHHVRVEYFDAGGGAIMEFLWTPLGGSETIVPANVLFHQKEDISLK
;
A
#
# COMPACT_ATOMS: atom_id res chain seq x y z
N LEU A 1 7.02 17.61 -10.66
CA LEU A 1 7.32 17.82 -9.27
C LEU A 1 6.40 18.85 -8.65
N ASN A 2 5.15 18.56 -8.46
CA ASN A 2 4.29 19.42 -7.63
C ASN A 2 3.36 18.51 -6.84
N VAL A 3 3.72 18.32 -5.58
CA VAL A 3 2.80 17.82 -4.57
C VAL A 3 1.78 18.91 -4.31
N TYR A 4 0.56 18.78 -4.81
CA TYR A 4 -0.55 19.58 -4.35
C TYR A 4 -1.05 19.02 -3.02
N VAL A 5 -0.43 19.45 -1.93
CA VAL A 5 -1.07 19.43 -0.63
C VAL A 5 -2.17 20.50 -0.67
N GLN A 6 -3.42 20.12 -0.41
CA GLN A 6 -4.49 21.09 -0.21
C GLN A 6 -4.09 22.05 0.92
N LYS A 7 -3.72 23.28 0.56
CA LYS A 7 -3.63 24.41 1.47
C LYS A 7 -5.05 24.84 1.80
N GLY A 8 -5.54 24.36 2.91
CA GLY A 8 -6.80 24.82 3.46
C GLY A 8 -7.01 24.29 4.87
N LEU A 9 -6.96 25.23 5.86
CA LEU A 9 -7.34 25.08 7.25
C LEU A 9 -6.27 24.52 8.21
N TYR A 10 -5.17 25.27 8.40
CA TYR A 10 -4.50 25.41 9.71
C TYR A 10 -3.56 26.62 9.69
N GLU A 11 -4.12 27.82 9.47
CA GLU A 11 -3.49 29.04 9.93
C GLU A 11 -4.07 29.36 11.32
N GLY A 12 -3.30 29.03 12.34
CA GLY A 12 -3.59 29.42 13.72
C GLY A 12 -2.73 28.64 14.69
N VAL A 13 -1.77 29.35 15.29
CA VAL A 13 -0.92 28.90 16.40
C VAL A 13 0.20 27.97 16.02
N PHE A 14 1.31 28.54 15.59
CA PHE A 14 2.70 28.27 15.99
C PHE A 14 3.64 28.97 14.98
N GLY A 15 4.10 30.17 15.36
CA GLY A 15 5.16 30.84 14.65
C GLY A 15 6.48 30.12 14.84
N LYS A 16 7.02 29.68 13.75
CA LYS A 16 8.42 29.63 13.31
C LYS A 16 8.49 28.73 12.07
N GLU A 17 8.96 29.27 10.95
CA GLU A 17 9.33 28.49 9.78
C GLU A 17 10.37 27.44 10.17
N SER A 18 9.94 26.20 10.34
CA SER A 18 10.85 25.07 10.26
C SER A 18 10.92 24.69 8.78
N THR A 19 12.03 25.02 8.15
CA THR A 19 12.41 24.46 6.85
C THR A 19 12.54 22.95 6.99
N LEU A 20 11.45 22.22 6.79
CA LEU A 20 11.48 20.79 6.55
C LEU A 20 12.27 20.56 5.26
N LYS A 21 13.55 20.32 5.40
CA LYS A 21 14.36 19.74 4.34
C LYS A 21 13.87 18.31 4.14
N THR A 22 12.88 18.13 3.28
CA THR A 22 12.53 16.82 2.77
C THR A 22 13.67 16.41 1.84
N SER A 23 14.68 15.74 2.37
CA SER A 23 15.64 15.01 1.57
C SER A 23 15.00 13.68 1.14
N ALA A 24 13.95 13.75 0.32
CA ALA A 24 13.56 12.62 -0.47
C ALA A 24 14.66 12.42 -1.50
N GLN A 25 15.56 11.49 -1.26
CA GLN A 25 16.46 11.03 -2.32
C GLN A 25 15.55 10.50 -3.45
N PRO A 26 15.79 10.90 -4.71
CA PRO A 26 15.04 10.31 -5.81
C PRO A 26 15.26 8.79 -5.74
N MET A 27 14.18 8.04 -5.60
CA MET A 27 14.25 6.58 -5.66
C MET A 27 14.89 6.19 -6.98
N ALA A 28 15.85 5.27 -6.95
CA ALA A 28 16.53 4.79 -8.15
C ALA A 28 15.46 4.35 -9.16
N LYS A 29 15.60 4.80 -10.41
CA LYS A 29 14.64 4.49 -11.46
C LYS A 29 14.78 3.00 -11.81
N VAL A 30 13.84 2.20 -11.40
CA VAL A 30 13.80 0.76 -11.66
C VAL A 30 13.39 0.52 -13.12
N THR A 31 14.04 -0.44 -13.77
CA THR A 31 13.75 -0.86 -15.14
C THR A 31 12.99 -2.20 -15.14
N ARG A 32 12.28 -2.49 -16.26
CA ARG A 32 11.49 -3.73 -16.37
C ARG A 32 12.34 -5.01 -16.20
N ASP A 33 13.59 -4.98 -16.63
CA ASP A 33 14.49 -6.16 -16.59
C ASP A 33 14.93 -6.54 -15.16
N GLU A 34 14.82 -5.60 -14.22
CA GLU A 34 15.12 -5.79 -12.81
C GLU A 34 13.93 -6.36 -12.01
N LEU A 35 12.76 -6.48 -12.66
CA LEU A 35 11.51 -6.80 -12.00
C LEU A 35 10.97 -8.17 -12.39
N GLU A 36 10.36 -8.83 -11.40
CA GLU A 36 9.56 -10.05 -11.54
C GLU A 36 8.12 -9.80 -11.08
N PRO A 37 7.13 -10.59 -11.59
CA PRO A 37 5.73 -10.43 -11.20
C PRO A 37 5.48 -10.63 -9.70
N GLY A 38 4.52 -9.89 -9.16
CA GLY A 38 4.04 -10.02 -7.78
C GLY A 38 4.65 -9.03 -6.81
N LEU A 39 4.13 -9.02 -5.59
CA LEU A 39 4.64 -8.23 -4.46
C LEU A 39 5.29 -9.15 -3.43
N VAL A 40 6.28 -8.63 -2.70
CA VAL A 40 6.82 -9.33 -1.53
C VAL A 40 5.90 -9.09 -0.35
N GLY A 41 5.25 -10.15 0.12
CA GLY A 41 4.43 -10.15 1.33
C GLY A 41 5.25 -10.53 2.55
N SER A 42 5.31 -9.67 3.55
CA SER A 42 5.89 -9.91 4.87
C SER A 42 4.78 -9.99 5.91
N PHE A 43 4.76 -11.07 6.70
CA PHE A 43 3.68 -11.41 7.63
C PHE A 43 4.18 -11.35 9.07
N PHE A 44 3.44 -10.67 9.94
CA PHE A 44 3.84 -10.37 11.31
C PHE A 44 2.77 -10.84 12.32
N ASN A 45 3.21 -11.28 13.51
CA ASN A 45 2.33 -11.63 14.64
C ASN A 45 1.97 -10.40 15.50
N ASN A 46 1.82 -9.24 14.86
CA ASN A 46 1.41 -7.98 15.49
C ASN A 46 0.74 -7.06 14.46
N VAL A 47 -0.05 -6.12 14.94
CA VAL A 47 -0.80 -5.17 14.10
C VAL A 47 0.07 -4.04 13.54
N GLU A 48 1.22 -3.78 14.14
CA GLU A 48 2.13 -2.70 13.73
C GLU A 48 3.01 -3.09 12.53
N CYS A 49 2.97 -4.35 12.07
CA CYS A 49 3.85 -4.88 11.03
C CYS A 49 5.35 -4.63 11.33
N MET A 50 5.73 -4.75 12.61
CA MET A 50 7.09 -4.44 13.09
C MET A 50 7.86 -5.66 13.55
N GLY A 51 9.20 -5.53 13.52
CA GLY A 51 10.12 -6.60 13.91
C GLY A 51 10.38 -7.57 12.76
N LYS A 52 10.80 -8.80 13.12
CA LYS A 52 11.05 -9.85 12.12
C LYS A 52 9.74 -10.49 11.69
N PRO A 53 9.42 -10.54 10.38
CA PRO A 53 8.27 -11.29 9.91
C PRO A 53 8.44 -12.79 10.19
N PHE A 54 7.36 -13.49 10.51
CA PHE A 54 7.39 -14.94 10.66
C PHE A 54 7.33 -15.67 9.31
N LEU A 55 6.89 -14.98 8.26
CA LEU A 55 6.83 -15.47 6.89
C LEU A 55 7.09 -14.33 5.93
N THR A 56 7.90 -14.58 4.91
CA THR A 56 8.07 -13.70 3.76
C THR A 56 7.93 -14.54 2.49
N LYS A 57 7.10 -14.08 1.55
CA LYS A 57 6.88 -14.78 0.27
C LYS A 57 6.48 -13.81 -0.83
N VAL A 58 6.69 -14.18 -2.08
CA VAL A 58 6.09 -13.47 -3.22
C VAL A 58 4.63 -13.89 -3.35
N GLU A 59 3.77 -12.89 -3.50
CA GLU A 59 2.35 -13.07 -3.81
C GLU A 59 2.06 -12.54 -5.22
N ASN A 60 1.78 -13.47 -6.14
CA ASN A 60 1.51 -13.18 -7.56
C ASN A 60 0.01 -13.01 -7.86
N GLY A 61 -0.81 -13.01 -6.83
CA GLY A 61 -2.26 -12.91 -6.92
C GLY A 61 -2.80 -11.50 -6.70
N LEU A 62 -4.12 -11.44 -6.62
CA LEU A 62 -4.82 -10.23 -6.21
C LEU A 62 -4.72 -10.10 -4.68
N ILE A 63 -4.52 -8.86 -4.20
CA ILE A 63 -4.69 -8.56 -2.77
C ILE A 63 -6.19 -8.38 -2.54
N SER A 64 -6.87 -9.50 -2.29
CA SER A 64 -8.30 -9.56 -2.03
C SER A 64 -8.66 -10.83 -1.27
N PHE A 65 -9.18 -10.68 -0.06
CA PHE A 65 -9.69 -11.79 0.74
C PHE A 65 -10.79 -11.37 1.71
N THR A 66 -11.60 -12.35 2.12
CA THR A 66 -12.63 -12.19 3.14
C THR A 66 -12.70 -13.43 4.00
N TYR A 67 -12.51 -13.28 5.29
CA TYR A 67 -12.68 -14.32 6.30
C TYR A 67 -13.67 -13.85 7.36
N ASN A 68 -14.87 -14.45 7.37
CA ASN A 68 -15.94 -14.11 8.31
C ASN A 68 -15.85 -14.89 9.64
N ASP A 69 -14.85 -15.75 9.77
CA ASP A 69 -14.68 -16.66 10.90
C ASP A 69 -13.20 -16.79 11.23
N GLU A 70 -12.86 -16.53 12.48
CA GLU A 70 -11.48 -16.60 12.99
C GLU A 70 -10.81 -17.95 12.68
N THR A 71 -11.57 -19.04 12.70
CA THR A 71 -11.05 -20.38 12.45
C THR A 71 -10.69 -20.65 10.99
N LYS A 72 -11.13 -19.79 10.08
CA LYS A 72 -10.87 -19.89 8.63
C LYS A 72 -9.75 -19.00 8.14
N LYS A 73 -9.24 -18.13 9.01
CA LYS A 73 -8.12 -17.27 8.67
C LYS A 73 -6.84 -18.09 8.49
N PRO A 74 -5.97 -17.71 7.54
CA PRO A 74 -4.69 -18.39 7.35
C PRO A 74 -3.70 -18.12 8.49
N TYR A 75 -3.93 -17.05 9.25
CA TYR A 75 -3.10 -16.63 10.38
C TYR A 75 -3.96 -16.28 11.58
N ARG A 76 -3.43 -16.51 12.76
CA ARG A 76 -4.10 -16.20 14.02
C ARG A 76 -3.97 -14.73 14.36
N SER A 77 -5.09 -14.08 14.72
CA SER A 77 -5.09 -12.69 15.19
C SER A 77 -4.41 -12.56 16.58
N PRO A 78 -3.69 -11.45 16.87
CA PRO A 78 -3.48 -10.34 15.95
C PRO A 78 -2.40 -10.64 14.92
N PHE A 79 -2.56 -10.15 13.69
CA PHE A 79 -1.52 -10.24 12.68
C PHE A 79 -1.52 -9.00 11.78
N GLY A 80 -0.39 -8.79 11.10
CA GLY A 80 -0.26 -7.75 10.09
C GLY A 80 0.44 -8.29 8.84
N ILE A 81 0.16 -7.68 7.72
CA ILE A 81 0.77 -8.01 6.42
C ILE A 81 1.23 -6.71 5.77
N LYS A 82 2.46 -6.75 5.26
CA LYS A 82 3.01 -5.68 4.44
C LYS A 82 3.36 -6.26 3.08
N TRP A 83 2.72 -5.75 2.03
CA TRP A 83 3.08 -6.03 0.63
C TRP A 83 3.90 -4.87 0.10
N GLU A 84 5.01 -5.18 -0.54
CA GLU A 84 5.94 -4.17 -1.02
C GLU A 84 6.49 -4.57 -2.40
N GLY A 85 6.68 -3.57 -3.26
CA GLY A 85 7.19 -3.74 -4.61
C GLY A 85 6.89 -2.55 -5.51
N TYR A 86 6.50 -2.81 -6.76
CA TYR A 86 6.32 -1.79 -7.77
C TYR A 86 5.00 -1.96 -8.52
N LEU A 87 4.37 -0.83 -8.80
CA LEU A 87 3.17 -0.71 -9.61
C LEU A 87 3.54 -0.15 -10.99
N SER A 88 3.17 -0.85 -12.05
CA SER A 88 3.38 -0.39 -13.42
C SER A 88 2.26 0.55 -13.86
N ILE A 89 2.60 1.78 -14.21
CA ILE A 89 1.70 2.79 -14.75
C ILE A 89 2.02 2.97 -16.24
N THR A 90 1.04 2.70 -17.08
CA THR A 90 1.19 2.77 -18.55
C THR A 90 0.71 4.08 -19.15
N GLN A 91 0.03 4.90 -18.38
CA GLN A 91 -0.49 6.19 -18.83
C GLN A 91 -0.39 7.21 -17.70
N LYS A 92 0.29 8.31 -17.97
CA LYS A 92 0.40 9.44 -17.03
C LYS A 92 -0.97 10.04 -16.70
N GLY A 93 -1.27 10.26 -15.43
CA GLY A 93 -2.53 10.88 -15.03
C GLY A 93 -2.88 10.72 -13.56
N MET A 94 -4.13 11.08 -13.25
CA MET A 94 -4.70 10.93 -11.90
C MET A 94 -5.22 9.51 -11.72
N TYR A 95 -4.75 8.85 -10.67
CA TYR A 95 -5.21 7.52 -10.25
C TYR A 95 -5.88 7.63 -8.89
N LYS A 96 -6.99 6.94 -8.71
CA LYS A 96 -7.60 6.74 -7.40
C LYS A 96 -7.22 5.37 -6.89
N PHE A 97 -6.71 5.29 -5.66
CA PHE A 97 -6.49 4.04 -4.94
C PHE A 97 -7.44 3.97 -3.75
N ALA A 98 -7.81 2.76 -3.37
CA ALA A 98 -8.65 2.53 -2.21
C ALA A 98 -8.30 1.22 -1.51
N THR A 99 -8.62 1.16 -0.23
CA THR A 99 -8.76 -0.09 0.50
C THR A 99 -10.18 -0.25 0.99
N LYS A 100 -10.64 -1.49 0.97
CA LYS A 100 -11.82 -1.94 1.71
C LYS A 100 -11.32 -3.00 2.69
N SER A 101 -11.31 -2.69 3.97
CA SER A 101 -10.68 -3.54 4.98
C SER A 101 -11.47 -3.61 6.29
N ASP A 102 -11.20 -4.67 7.01
CA ASP A 102 -11.55 -4.98 8.39
C ASP A 102 -10.36 -5.77 8.96
N ASP A 103 -9.54 -5.28 9.86
CA ASP A 103 -9.46 -3.91 10.40
C ASP A 103 -8.71 -2.94 9.47
N GLY A 104 -7.64 -2.32 9.96
CA GLY A 104 -6.95 -1.19 9.36
C GLY A 104 -6.03 -1.53 8.18
N SER A 105 -5.87 -0.54 7.30
CA SER A 105 -4.99 -0.65 6.13
C SER A 105 -4.47 0.69 5.64
N PHE A 106 -3.33 0.65 4.93
CA PHE A 106 -2.68 1.85 4.40
C PHE A 106 -2.14 1.57 3.00
N ILE A 107 -2.13 2.59 2.15
CA ILE A 107 -1.46 2.56 0.84
C ILE A 107 -0.46 3.71 0.76
N TYR A 108 0.77 3.35 0.39
CA TYR A 108 1.84 4.31 0.10
C TYR A 108 2.30 4.13 -1.35
N ILE A 109 2.44 5.24 -2.07
CA ILE A 109 3.01 5.28 -3.42
C ILE A 109 4.20 6.25 -3.39
N ASP A 110 5.36 5.78 -3.84
CA ASP A 110 6.63 6.52 -3.82
C ASP A 110 6.93 7.15 -2.44
N GLY A 111 6.63 6.39 -1.38
CA GLY A 111 6.82 6.79 0.01
C GLY A 111 5.77 7.76 0.57
N ASN A 112 4.83 8.24 -0.24
CA ASN A 112 3.75 9.12 0.21
C ASN A 112 2.50 8.31 0.55
N MET A 113 1.89 8.58 1.71
CA MET A 113 0.62 7.99 2.10
C MET A 113 -0.50 8.50 1.20
N VAL A 114 -1.15 7.60 0.48
CA VAL A 114 -2.28 7.88 -0.41
C VAL A 114 -3.61 7.51 0.23
N VAL A 115 -3.64 6.41 0.98
CA VAL A 115 -4.82 5.96 1.73
C VAL A 115 -4.43 5.72 3.18
N ASP A 116 -5.16 6.35 4.07
CA ASP A 116 -5.14 6.10 5.51
C ASP A 116 -6.51 5.54 5.93
N ASN A 117 -6.59 4.23 6.04
CA ASN A 117 -7.74 3.49 6.55
C ASN A 117 -7.34 2.77 7.85
N GLY A 118 -6.60 3.47 8.71
CA GLY A 118 -6.12 2.98 10.00
C GLY A 118 -7.22 2.84 11.05
N ASP A 119 -6.81 2.58 12.29
CA ASP A 119 -7.64 2.26 13.45
C ASP A 119 -8.31 0.87 13.40
N LEU A 120 -8.90 0.49 14.53
CA LEU A 120 -9.75 -0.70 14.65
C LEU A 120 -11.16 -0.37 14.18
N HIS A 121 -11.64 -1.09 13.19
CA HIS A 121 -12.97 -0.87 12.61
C HIS A 121 -13.50 -2.11 11.90
N ALA A 122 -14.82 -2.24 11.87
CA ALA A 122 -15.49 -3.16 10.94
C ALA A 122 -15.23 -2.71 9.48
N MET A 123 -15.62 -3.53 8.52
CA MET A 123 -15.42 -3.28 7.10
C MET A 123 -15.69 -1.81 6.72
N ARG A 124 -14.64 -1.13 6.27
CA ARG A 124 -14.64 0.29 5.89
C ARG A 124 -13.93 0.47 4.54
N TYR A 125 -14.43 1.37 3.73
CA TYR A 125 -13.84 1.79 2.46
C TYR A 125 -13.28 3.20 2.59
N ILE A 126 -11.99 3.38 2.27
CA ILE A 126 -11.34 4.70 2.18
C ILE A 126 -10.56 4.77 0.87
N SER A 127 -10.60 5.93 0.22
CA SER A 127 -9.86 6.17 -1.02
C SER A 127 -9.06 7.46 -0.99
N GLY A 128 -7.99 7.48 -1.78
CA GLY A 128 -7.18 8.67 -2.05
C GLY A 128 -6.81 8.75 -3.53
N VAL A 129 -6.40 9.94 -3.96
CA VAL A 129 -5.99 10.20 -5.34
C VAL A 129 -4.54 10.65 -5.39
N VAL A 130 -3.83 10.23 -6.43
CA VAL A 130 -2.44 10.60 -6.67
C VAL A 130 -2.21 10.77 -8.16
N PHE A 131 -1.36 11.74 -8.52
CA PHE A 131 -0.90 11.90 -9.89
C PHE A 131 0.36 11.08 -10.10
N LEU A 132 0.35 10.20 -11.11
CA LEU A 132 1.47 9.32 -11.44
C LEU A 132 1.93 9.57 -12.87
N ASP A 133 3.25 9.59 -13.07
CA ASP A 133 3.85 9.54 -14.38
C ASP A 133 3.81 8.11 -14.94
N GLU A 134 4.12 7.94 -16.21
CA GLU A 134 4.33 6.61 -16.80
C GLU A 134 5.62 5.99 -16.25
N GLY A 135 5.57 4.69 -15.88
CA GLY A 135 6.72 3.96 -15.35
C GLY A 135 6.36 3.06 -14.17
N PHE A 136 7.38 2.73 -13.39
CA PHE A 136 7.25 1.91 -12.18
C PHE A 136 7.30 2.80 -10.95
N HIS A 137 6.29 2.67 -10.10
CA HIS A 137 6.14 3.40 -8.85
C HIS A 137 6.25 2.44 -7.68
N HIS A 138 7.06 2.78 -6.69
CA HIS A 138 7.13 1.95 -5.49
C HIS A 138 5.77 1.94 -4.78
N VAL A 139 5.23 0.76 -4.53
CA VAL A 139 3.98 0.56 -3.81
C VAL A 139 4.23 -0.21 -2.53
N ARG A 140 3.63 0.26 -1.43
CA ARG A 140 3.54 -0.46 -0.17
C ARG A 140 2.09 -0.44 0.30
N VAL A 141 1.55 -1.63 0.54
CA VAL A 141 0.22 -1.83 1.12
C VAL A 141 0.40 -2.49 2.47
N GLU A 142 -0.18 -1.94 3.50
CA GLU A 142 -0.18 -2.50 4.85
C GLU A 142 -1.61 -2.83 5.26
N TYR A 143 -1.77 -3.95 5.96
CA TYR A 143 -3.03 -4.42 6.51
C TYR A 143 -2.78 -5.03 7.88
N PHE A 144 -3.72 -4.85 8.80
CA PHE A 144 -3.70 -5.58 10.05
C PHE A 144 -5.11 -6.01 10.47
N ASP A 145 -5.13 -7.10 11.23
CA ASP A 145 -6.32 -7.69 11.85
C ASP A 145 -6.04 -7.91 13.34
N ALA A 146 -6.85 -7.31 14.20
CA ALA A 146 -6.75 -7.45 15.65
C ALA A 146 -7.67 -8.54 16.19
N GLY A 147 -8.61 -9.01 15.41
CA GLY A 147 -9.55 -10.08 15.75
C GLY A 147 -10.90 -9.95 15.06
N GLY A 148 -11.71 -11.00 15.11
CA GLY A 148 -13.04 -11.00 14.49
C GLY A 148 -13.03 -11.42 13.03
N GLY A 149 -13.63 -10.65 12.13
CA GLY A 149 -13.55 -10.83 10.69
C GLY A 149 -12.22 -10.33 10.13
N ALA A 150 -11.87 -10.70 8.91
CA ALA A 150 -10.72 -10.17 8.21
C ALA A 150 -11.07 -9.94 6.74
N ILE A 151 -11.03 -8.69 6.31
CA ILE A 151 -11.33 -8.29 4.94
C ILE A 151 -10.21 -7.41 4.44
N MET A 152 -9.72 -7.67 3.24
CA MET A 152 -8.79 -6.78 2.56
C MET A 152 -9.04 -6.82 1.06
N GLU A 153 -9.26 -5.66 0.47
CA GLU A 153 -9.28 -5.43 -0.97
C GLU A 153 -8.42 -4.23 -1.30
N PHE A 154 -7.42 -4.42 -2.15
CA PHE A 154 -6.60 -3.36 -2.72
C PHE A 154 -7.18 -2.96 -4.08
N LEU A 155 -7.73 -1.76 -4.14
CA LEU A 155 -8.52 -1.26 -5.26
C LEU A 155 -7.84 -0.08 -5.95
N TRP A 156 -8.08 0.07 -7.23
CA TRP A 156 -7.73 1.24 -8.01
C TRP A 156 -8.79 1.61 -9.04
N THR A 157 -8.77 2.87 -9.44
CA THR A 157 -9.47 3.36 -10.62
C THR A 157 -8.40 3.93 -11.58
N PRO A 158 -8.05 3.20 -12.64
CA PRO A 158 -7.11 3.70 -13.65
C PRO A 158 -7.74 4.82 -14.47
N LEU A 159 -6.90 5.59 -15.16
CA LEU A 159 -7.37 6.70 -15.98
C LEU A 159 -8.39 6.22 -17.04
N GLY A 160 -9.59 6.84 -17.02
CA GLY A 160 -10.69 6.48 -17.92
C GLY A 160 -11.35 5.13 -17.66
N GLY A 161 -10.94 4.41 -16.61
CA GLY A 161 -11.49 3.11 -16.23
C GLY A 161 -12.49 3.17 -15.08
N SER A 162 -12.97 2.00 -14.71
CA SER A 162 -13.81 1.78 -13.52
C SER A 162 -12.96 1.25 -12.36
N GLU A 163 -13.49 1.38 -11.13
CA GLU A 163 -12.85 0.82 -9.95
C GLU A 163 -12.85 -0.71 -10.00
N THR A 164 -11.67 -1.29 -9.80
CA THR A 164 -11.46 -2.73 -9.73
C THR A 164 -10.39 -3.04 -8.69
N ILE A 165 -10.26 -4.30 -8.29
CA ILE A 165 -9.08 -4.77 -7.56
C ILE A 165 -7.87 -4.56 -8.47
N VAL A 166 -6.76 -4.07 -7.90
CA VAL A 166 -5.52 -3.87 -8.66
C VAL A 166 -5.10 -5.22 -9.28
N PRO A 167 -4.99 -5.30 -10.61
CA PRO A 167 -4.71 -6.57 -11.27
C PRO A 167 -3.26 -7.00 -11.03
N ALA A 168 -3.04 -8.30 -10.89
CA ALA A 168 -1.73 -8.87 -10.58
C ALA A 168 -0.65 -8.56 -11.66
N ASN A 169 -1.05 -8.39 -12.91
CA ASN A 169 -0.14 -8.14 -14.02
C ASN A 169 0.49 -6.73 -14.06
N VAL A 170 0.07 -5.83 -13.17
CA VAL A 170 0.70 -4.51 -12.99
C VAL A 170 1.54 -4.43 -11.73
N LEU A 171 1.65 -5.52 -10.96
CA LEU A 171 2.38 -5.60 -9.70
C LEU A 171 3.67 -6.40 -9.88
N PHE A 172 4.78 -5.86 -9.37
CA PHE A 172 6.11 -6.41 -9.52
C PHE A 172 6.95 -6.26 -8.25
N HIS A 173 8.03 -7.03 -8.14
CA HIS A 173 9.08 -6.88 -7.11
C HIS A 173 10.46 -6.95 -7.74
N GLN A 174 11.49 -6.44 -7.07
CA GLN A 174 12.87 -6.59 -7.53
C GLN A 174 13.35 -8.03 -7.32
N LYS A 175 14.13 -8.56 -8.28
CA LYS A 175 14.67 -9.93 -8.22
C LYS A 175 15.52 -10.19 -6.98
N GLU A 176 16.17 -9.14 -6.45
CA GLU A 176 17.05 -9.23 -5.30
C GLU A 176 16.31 -9.25 -3.96
N ASP A 177 15.04 -8.81 -3.90
CA ASP A 177 14.26 -8.69 -2.66
C ASP A 177 14.06 -10.01 -1.92
N ILE A 178 14.17 -11.13 -2.62
CA ILE A 178 14.02 -12.48 -2.05
C ILE A 178 15.34 -13.07 -1.58
N SER A 179 16.46 -12.61 -2.13
CA SER A 179 17.79 -13.21 -1.88
C SER A 179 18.40 -12.78 -0.53
N LEU A 180 17.83 -11.82 0.16
CA LEU A 180 18.39 -11.18 1.36
C LEU A 180 17.67 -11.55 2.67
N LYS A 181 16.79 -12.58 2.66
CA LYS A 181 16.00 -12.91 3.88
C LYS A 181 16.15 -14.37 4.29
#